data_286ad381f81ead1a8c3c4ba33abf687c
#
_entry.id   286ad381f81ead1a8c3c4ba33abf687c
#
_cell.length_a   1.000
_cell.length_b   1.000
_cell.length_c   1.000
_cell.angle_alpha   90.00
_cell.angle_beta   90.00
_cell.angle_gamma   90.00
#
_symmetry.space_group_name_H-M   'P 1'
#
loop_
_entity.id
_entity.type
_entity.pdbx_description
1 polymer ?
#
loop_
_entity_poly.entity_id
_entity_poly.type
_entity_poly.pdbx_seq_one_letter_code
_entity_poly.pdbx_strand_id
1 'polypeptide(L)'
;MKKLLATLSIVLVAGFAAVAQNNENPNAAEITFEKEVHDYGTIDKGSDGTYEFVFTNTGKEPLIIKSCKGSCGCTVPKWPNEPIAPGASAVIKVKYDTNRMGQFNKSVTVNSNAKTPVKVIKIKGNVVTPQGANLEKSTSGAPVANP
;
A
#
# COMPACT_ATOMS: atom_id res chain seq x y z
N MET A 1 -57.63 -62.23 6.91
CA MET A 1 -58.17 -61.06 6.28
C MET A 1 -57.72 -59.82 7.13
N LYS A 2 -56.60 -59.25 6.93
CA LYS A 2 -56.22 -57.92 7.47
C LYS A 2 -55.21 -57.34 6.52
N LYS A 3 -55.67 -56.33 5.77
CA LYS A 3 -54.86 -55.58 4.83
C LYS A 3 -54.04 -54.54 5.60
N LEU A 4 -52.71 -54.69 5.64
CA LEU A 4 -51.78 -53.68 6.15
C LEU A 4 -51.38 -52.77 4.97
N LEU A 5 -51.88 -51.58 4.99
CA LEU A 5 -51.45 -50.45 4.10
C LEU A 5 -50.18 -49.85 4.76
N ALA A 6 -49.02 -50.11 4.15
CA ALA A 6 -47.81 -49.42 4.49
C ALA A 6 -47.76 -48.10 3.69
N THR A 7 -47.96 -46.99 4.36
CA THR A 7 -47.75 -45.63 3.82
C THR A 7 -46.29 -45.30 3.91
N LEU A 8 -45.63 -45.31 2.75
CA LEU A 8 -44.24 -44.85 2.60
C LEU A 8 -44.22 -43.32 2.54
N SER A 9 -43.90 -42.69 3.67
CA SER A 9 -43.67 -41.25 3.73
C SER A 9 -42.30 -40.92 3.19
N ILE A 10 -42.23 -40.40 1.95
CA ILE A 10 -41.04 -39.84 1.36
C ILE A 10 -40.85 -38.42 1.92
N VAL A 11 -39.94 -38.26 2.86
CA VAL A 11 -39.52 -36.92 3.34
C VAL A 11 -38.54 -36.35 2.32
N LEU A 12 -39.05 -35.47 1.49
CA LEU A 12 -38.24 -34.69 0.55
C LEU A 12 -37.50 -33.55 1.33
N VAL A 13 -36.27 -33.83 1.74
CA VAL A 13 -35.41 -32.81 2.32
C VAL A 13 -34.92 -31.93 1.17
N ALA A 14 -35.64 -30.82 0.91
CA ALA A 14 -35.17 -29.77 0.02
C ALA A 14 -34.05 -28.99 0.74
N GLY A 15 -32.80 -29.36 0.42
CA GLY A 15 -31.63 -28.61 0.86
C GLY A 15 -31.64 -27.24 0.17
N PHE A 16 -32.00 -26.19 0.90
CA PHE A 16 -31.76 -24.81 0.50
C PHE A 16 -30.25 -24.58 0.56
N ALA A 17 -29.57 -24.74 -0.58
CA ALA A 17 -28.24 -24.16 -0.77
C ALA A 17 -28.44 -22.64 -0.83
N ALA A 18 -28.21 -21.95 0.27
CA ALA A 18 -28.09 -20.50 0.29
C ALA A 18 -26.83 -20.15 -0.50
N VAL A 19 -27.01 -19.88 -1.79
CA VAL A 19 -25.98 -19.24 -2.61
C VAL A 19 -25.86 -17.83 -2.07
N ALA A 20 -24.81 -17.54 -1.31
CA ALA A 20 -24.44 -16.19 -0.96
C ALA A 20 -24.16 -15.45 -2.28
N GLN A 21 -25.15 -14.73 -2.79
CA GLN A 21 -24.96 -13.82 -3.91
C GLN A 21 -24.05 -12.69 -3.40
N ASN A 22 -22.78 -12.79 -3.73
CA ASN A 22 -21.88 -11.65 -3.71
C ASN A 22 -22.45 -10.65 -4.76
N ASN A 23 -23.27 -9.69 -4.29
CA ASN A 23 -23.70 -8.56 -5.10
C ASN A 23 -22.49 -7.64 -5.32
N GLU A 24 -21.50 -8.12 -6.10
CA GLU A 24 -20.42 -7.27 -6.57
C GLU A 24 -21.01 -6.29 -7.58
N ASN A 25 -21.07 -5.02 -7.20
CA ASN A 25 -21.47 -3.96 -8.11
C ASN A 25 -20.47 -3.90 -9.29
N PRO A 26 -20.85 -4.30 -10.51
CA PRO A 26 -19.94 -4.32 -11.66
C PRO A 26 -19.51 -2.91 -12.09
N ASN A 27 -20.20 -1.89 -11.59
CA ASN A 27 -19.89 -0.48 -11.86
C ASN A 27 -19.06 0.17 -10.75
N ALA A 28 -18.78 -0.53 -9.64
CA ALA A 28 -18.03 0.03 -8.51
C ALA A 28 -16.73 0.69 -8.97
N ALA A 29 -16.32 1.70 -8.23
CA ALA A 29 -15.00 2.29 -8.40
C ALA A 29 -13.90 1.20 -8.27
N GLU A 30 -12.80 1.34 -8.98
CA GLU A 30 -11.64 0.46 -8.88
C GLU A 30 -10.35 1.30 -8.87
N ILE A 31 -9.43 0.95 -7.98
CA ILE A 31 -8.15 1.65 -7.86
C ILE A 31 -7.03 0.80 -8.45
N THR A 32 -6.34 1.32 -9.46
CA THR A 32 -5.20 0.68 -10.09
C THR A 32 -3.98 1.58 -9.96
N PHE A 33 -2.96 1.09 -9.29
CA PHE A 33 -1.68 1.78 -9.16
C PHE A 33 -0.75 1.45 -10.33
N GLU A 34 -0.01 2.44 -10.84
CA GLU A 34 1.07 2.21 -11.82
C GLU A 34 2.20 1.39 -11.20
N LYS A 35 2.51 1.68 -9.92
CA LYS A 35 3.45 0.92 -9.10
C LYS A 35 2.91 0.80 -7.69
N GLU A 36 2.95 -0.38 -7.12
CA GLU A 36 2.58 -0.61 -5.71
C GLU A 36 3.80 -0.63 -4.77
N VAL A 37 5.02 -0.70 -5.33
CA VAL A 37 6.28 -0.73 -4.58
C VAL A 37 7.25 0.28 -5.17
N HIS A 38 7.78 1.16 -4.32
CA HIS A 38 8.89 2.04 -4.68
C HIS A 38 10.15 1.65 -3.90
N ASP A 39 11.25 1.49 -4.64
CA ASP A 39 12.56 1.21 -4.08
C ASP A 39 13.45 2.44 -4.26
N TYR A 40 13.85 3.05 -3.16
CA TYR A 40 14.78 4.18 -3.15
C TYR A 40 16.23 3.76 -3.42
N GLY A 41 16.54 2.46 -3.36
CA GLY A 41 17.91 2.00 -3.34
C GLY A 41 18.65 2.50 -2.10
N THR A 42 19.87 2.98 -2.29
CA THR A 42 20.66 3.62 -1.23
C THR A 42 20.54 5.13 -1.35
N ILE A 43 20.10 5.79 -0.29
CA ILE A 43 19.90 7.24 -0.21
C ILE A 43 20.61 7.83 1.01
N ASP A 44 20.98 9.09 0.92
CA ASP A 44 21.68 9.79 1.99
C ASP A 44 20.72 10.20 3.12
N LYS A 45 21.23 10.19 4.34
CA LYS A 45 20.54 10.74 5.50
C LYS A 45 20.17 12.21 5.24
N GLY A 46 18.90 12.56 5.51
CA GLY A 46 18.37 13.91 5.31
C GLY A 46 17.99 14.23 3.87
N SER A 47 18.14 13.30 2.91
CA SER A 47 17.65 13.48 1.54
C SER A 47 16.12 13.48 1.49
N ASP A 48 15.54 13.92 0.36
CA ASP A 48 14.08 13.87 0.19
C ASP A 48 13.61 12.42 0.07
N GLY A 49 12.84 11.99 1.05
CA GLY A 49 12.20 10.68 1.10
C GLY A 49 10.76 10.69 0.58
N THR A 50 10.40 11.64 -0.27
CA THR A 50 9.05 11.76 -0.83
C THR A 50 8.95 10.97 -2.12
N TYR A 51 7.87 10.18 -2.25
CA TYR A 51 7.49 9.51 -3.49
C TYR A 51 6.00 9.65 -3.76
N GLU A 52 5.64 9.80 -5.03
CA GLU A 52 4.27 9.93 -5.50
C GLU A 52 3.82 8.64 -6.18
N PHE A 53 2.87 7.95 -5.53
CA PHE A 53 2.22 6.79 -6.12
C PHE A 53 1.06 7.26 -6.98
N VAL A 54 1.22 7.14 -8.30
CA VAL A 54 0.16 7.44 -9.26
C VAL A 54 -0.82 6.28 -9.28
N PHE A 55 -2.10 6.59 -9.25
CA PHE A 55 -3.19 5.64 -9.42
C PHE A 55 -4.28 6.20 -10.32
N THR A 56 -5.04 5.31 -10.92
CA THR A 56 -6.17 5.63 -11.81
C THR A 56 -7.42 4.95 -11.27
N ASN A 57 -8.54 5.66 -11.31
CA ASN A 57 -9.85 5.05 -11.13
C ASN A 57 -10.25 4.32 -12.42
N THR A 58 -10.05 3.00 -12.43
CA THR A 58 -10.42 2.14 -13.58
C THR A 58 -11.84 1.62 -13.50
N GLY A 59 -12.58 1.98 -12.43
CA GLY A 59 -14.01 1.68 -12.30
C GLY A 59 -14.92 2.66 -13.04
N LYS A 60 -16.23 2.53 -12.85
CA LYS A 60 -17.25 3.35 -13.50
C LYS A 60 -17.92 4.34 -12.55
N GLU A 61 -17.71 4.21 -11.24
CA GLU A 61 -18.18 5.13 -10.22
C GLU A 61 -17.05 6.00 -9.68
N PRO A 62 -17.34 7.18 -9.09
CA PRO A 62 -16.32 8.01 -8.46
C PRO A 62 -15.58 7.26 -7.34
N LEU A 63 -14.26 7.30 -7.37
CA LEU A 63 -13.39 6.69 -6.35
C LEU A 63 -13.12 7.69 -5.23
N ILE A 64 -13.37 7.27 -4.00
CA ILE A 64 -13.13 8.06 -2.80
C ILE A 64 -12.08 7.35 -1.94
N ILE A 65 -10.96 7.99 -1.69
CA ILE A 65 -9.96 7.52 -0.73
C ILE A 65 -10.42 7.95 0.67
N LYS A 66 -10.77 6.96 1.49
CA LYS A 66 -11.29 7.21 2.85
C LYS A 66 -10.17 7.48 3.85
N SER A 67 -9.06 6.76 3.72
CA SER A 67 -7.89 6.94 4.58
C SER A 67 -6.65 6.29 3.99
N CYS A 68 -5.49 6.83 4.36
CA CYS A 68 -4.19 6.20 4.14
C CYS A 68 -3.43 6.15 5.47
N LYS A 69 -2.92 4.98 5.83
CA LYS A 69 -2.20 4.79 7.10
C LYS A 69 -0.84 4.14 6.86
N GLY A 70 0.22 4.83 7.25
CA GLY A 70 1.58 4.29 7.27
C GLY A 70 1.75 3.23 8.38
N SER A 71 2.61 2.24 8.14
CA SER A 71 2.94 1.19 9.11
C SER A 71 3.73 1.70 10.33
N CYS A 72 4.24 2.94 10.28
CA CYS A 72 4.90 3.64 11.39
C CYS A 72 4.70 5.15 11.26
N GLY A 73 4.97 5.91 12.32
CA GLY A 73 5.00 7.37 12.28
C GLY A 73 6.12 7.96 11.40
N CYS A 74 7.05 7.11 10.93
CA CYS A 74 8.13 7.48 10.02
C CYS A 74 7.70 7.53 8.54
N THR A 75 6.45 7.17 8.24
CA THR A 75 5.88 7.11 6.89
C THR A 75 4.55 7.83 6.90
N VAL A 76 4.54 9.03 6.32
CA VAL A 76 3.39 9.93 6.33
C VAL A 76 2.77 10.04 4.94
N PRO A 77 1.59 9.44 4.71
CA PRO A 77 0.87 9.57 3.45
C PRO A 77 0.04 10.85 3.41
N LYS A 78 -0.09 11.43 2.21
CA LYS A 78 -1.08 12.46 1.85
C LYS A 78 -1.80 12.01 0.59
N TRP A 79 -3.12 12.21 0.55
CA TRP A 79 -3.99 11.74 -0.53
C TRP A 79 -5.05 12.79 -0.87
N PRO A 80 -5.67 12.74 -2.08
CA PRO A 80 -6.76 13.63 -2.45
C PRO A 80 -8.00 13.36 -1.60
N ASN A 81 -8.64 14.42 -1.13
CA ASN A 81 -9.91 14.35 -0.38
C ASN A 81 -11.14 14.37 -1.30
N GLU A 82 -10.96 14.79 -2.56
CA GLU A 82 -12.02 14.88 -3.54
C GLU A 82 -12.24 13.53 -4.24
N PRO A 83 -13.48 13.22 -4.65
CA PRO A 83 -13.77 12.06 -5.46
C PRO A 83 -13.01 12.10 -6.79
N ILE A 84 -12.39 10.98 -7.18
CA ILE A 84 -11.68 10.82 -8.44
C ILE A 84 -12.64 10.23 -9.48
N ALA A 85 -12.91 10.97 -10.55
CA ALA A 85 -13.82 10.55 -11.61
C ALA A 85 -13.34 9.25 -12.29
N PRO A 86 -14.26 8.45 -12.91
CA PRO A 86 -13.89 7.31 -13.74
C PRO A 86 -12.88 7.70 -14.82
N GLY A 87 -11.81 6.92 -14.96
CA GLY A 87 -10.72 7.17 -15.90
C GLY A 87 -9.72 8.25 -15.48
N ALA A 88 -10.00 9.00 -14.43
CA ALA A 88 -9.08 10.02 -13.93
C ALA A 88 -7.97 9.40 -13.06
N SER A 89 -6.79 10.04 -13.09
CA SER A 89 -5.63 9.67 -12.28
C SER A 89 -5.40 10.69 -11.17
N ALA A 90 -4.84 10.24 -10.07
CA ALA A 90 -4.43 11.05 -8.94
C ALA A 90 -3.19 10.46 -8.27
N VAL A 91 -2.68 11.11 -7.22
CA VAL A 91 -1.46 10.67 -6.54
C VAL A 91 -1.68 10.52 -5.04
N ILE A 92 -1.07 9.49 -4.46
CA ILE A 92 -0.83 9.39 -3.03
C ILE A 92 0.64 9.69 -2.81
N LYS A 93 0.91 10.83 -2.16
CA LYS A 93 2.26 11.27 -1.83
C LYS A 93 2.67 10.65 -0.49
N VAL A 94 3.75 9.87 -0.48
CA VAL A 94 4.27 9.22 0.72
C VAL A 94 5.62 9.81 1.06
N LYS A 95 5.77 10.33 2.29
CA LYS A 95 7.04 10.85 2.80
C LYS A 95 7.62 9.91 3.85
N TYR A 96 8.85 9.45 3.63
CA TYR A 96 9.64 8.69 4.60
C TYR A 96 10.61 9.61 5.35
N ASP A 97 10.80 9.36 6.64
CA ASP A 97 11.77 10.07 7.47
C ASP A 97 13.20 9.54 7.25
N THR A 98 13.92 10.18 6.34
CA THR A 98 15.30 9.83 5.96
C THR A 98 16.35 10.19 7.01
N ASN A 99 15.99 10.76 8.17
CA ASN A 99 16.89 10.88 9.30
C ASN A 99 17.13 9.54 9.99
N ARG A 100 16.30 8.54 9.73
CA ARG A 100 16.43 7.18 10.23
C ARG A 100 17.36 6.38 9.34
N MET A 101 18.56 6.09 9.84
CA MET A 101 19.56 5.31 9.13
C MET A 101 19.22 3.82 9.09
N GLY A 102 19.75 3.15 8.07
CA GLY A 102 19.64 1.71 7.87
C GLY A 102 18.57 1.32 6.88
N GLN A 103 18.37 0.02 6.72
CA GLN A 103 17.37 -0.54 5.81
C GLN A 103 15.95 -0.29 6.30
N PHE A 104 15.06 0.02 5.38
CA PHE A 104 13.64 0.15 5.67
C PHE A 104 12.79 -0.55 4.62
N ASN A 105 11.66 -1.09 5.09
CA ASN A 105 10.57 -1.60 4.27
C ASN A 105 9.27 -1.25 5.01
N LYS A 106 8.54 -0.30 4.45
CA LYS A 106 7.34 0.27 5.07
C LYS A 106 6.17 0.16 4.13
N SER A 107 4.99 0.00 4.71
CA SER A 107 3.75 -0.08 3.96
C SER A 107 2.82 1.08 4.30
N VAL A 108 1.96 1.43 3.34
CA VAL A 108 0.83 2.32 3.52
C VAL A 108 -0.42 1.56 3.12
N THR A 109 -1.35 1.43 4.05
CA THR A 109 -2.68 0.85 3.81
C THR A 109 -3.60 1.96 3.32
N VAL A 110 -4.16 1.77 2.15
CA VAL A 110 -5.11 2.67 1.47
C VAL A 110 -6.50 2.07 1.57
N ASN A 111 -7.43 2.78 2.19
CA ASN A 111 -8.84 2.40 2.29
C ASN A 111 -9.68 3.29 1.39
N SER A 112 -10.56 2.71 0.59
CA SER A 112 -11.40 3.41 -0.39
C SER A 112 -12.82 2.81 -0.45
N ASN A 113 -13.64 3.35 -1.35
CA ASN A 113 -14.92 2.78 -1.74
C ASN A 113 -14.80 1.85 -2.96
N ALA A 114 -13.59 1.52 -3.41
CA ALA A 114 -13.36 0.64 -4.55
C ALA A 114 -13.90 -0.78 -4.30
N LYS A 115 -14.09 -1.55 -5.38
CA LYS A 115 -14.42 -2.98 -5.35
C LYS A 115 -13.44 -3.75 -4.47
N THR A 116 -12.13 -3.42 -4.59
CA THR A 116 -11.09 -3.85 -3.66
C THR A 116 -10.86 -2.74 -2.63
N PRO A 117 -11.56 -2.74 -1.48
CA PRO A 117 -11.62 -1.58 -0.60
C PRO A 117 -10.31 -1.28 0.13
N VAL A 118 -9.40 -2.24 0.19
CA VAL A 118 -8.10 -2.11 0.85
C VAL A 118 -6.99 -2.46 -0.12
N LYS A 119 -6.10 -1.49 -0.37
CA LYS A 119 -4.86 -1.68 -1.12
C LYS A 119 -3.66 -1.36 -0.24
N VAL A 120 -2.53 -1.99 -0.52
CA VAL A 120 -1.29 -1.76 0.22
C VAL A 120 -0.19 -1.40 -0.74
N ILE A 121 0.36 -0.19 -0.60
CA ILE A 121 1.55 0.26 -1.31
C ILE A 121 2.76 0.22 -0.36
N LYS A 122 3.96 0.07 -0.91
CA LYS A 122 5.18 -0.15 -0.14
C LYS A 122 6.31 0.76 -0.60
N ILE A 123 7.13 1.16 0.36
CA ILE A 123 8.39 1.83 0.13
C ILE A 123 9.51 1.04 0.79
N LYS A 124 10.66 0.95 0.15
CA LYS A 124 11.84 0.29 0.70
C LYS A 124 13.12 1.01 0.27
N GLY A 125 14.20 0.79 0.99
CA GLY A 125 15.50 1.38 0.69
C GLY A 125 16.47 1.21 1.85
N ASN A 126 17.62 1.88 1.73
CA ASN A 126 18.65 1.91 2.76
C ASN A 126 19.18 3.35 2.91
N VAL A 127 19.05 3.92 4.10
CA VAL A 127 19.56 5.25 4.42
C VAL A 127 20.98 5.13 4.99
N VAL A 128 21.93 5.81 4.37
CA VAL A 128 23.35 5.81 4.76
C VAL A 128 23.81 7.21 5.12
N THR A 129 24.96 7.30 5.80
CA THR A 129 25.62 8.58 6.02
C THR A 129 26.12 9.14 4.69
N PRO A 130 25.95 10.43 4.41
CA PRO A 130 26.51 11.04 3.19
C PRO A 130 28.02 10.79 3.11
N GLN A 131 28.48 10.27 1.96
CA GLN A 131 29.90 9.90 1.76
C GLN A 131 30.86 11.10 1.76
N GLY A 132 30.36 12.33 1.87
CA GLY A 132 31.18 13.55 1.93
C GLY A 132 31.69 13.93 3.33
N ALA A 133 31.21 13.29 4.40
CA ALA A 133 31.53 13.70 5.76
C ALA A 133 32.83 13.11 6.33
N ASN A 134 33.52 12.22 5.61
CA ASN A 134 34.73 11.52 6.10
C ASN A 134 36.05 11.97 5.45
N LEU A 135 36.08 13.09 4.72
CA LEU A 135 37.30 13.55 4.06
C LEU A 135 38.14 14.56 4.85
N GLU A 136 37.80 14.81 6.12
CA GLU A 136 38.64 15.66 6.97
C GLU A 136 39.07 14.99 8.27
N LYS A 137 39.88 13.95 8.17
CA LYS A 137 40.81 13.59 9.25
C LYS A 137 41.99 12.78 8.75
N SER A 138 42.68 13.30 7.72
CA SER A 138 44.07 13.00 7.49
C SER A 138 44.90 14.23 7.89
N THR A 139 45.04 14.42 9.17
CA THR A 139 46.02 15.40 9.66
C THR A 139 47.37 14.89 9.30
N SER A 140 48.04 15.61 8.39
CA SER A 140 49.44 15.51 8.08
C SER A 140 50.31 15.44 9.35
N GLY A 141 50.90 14.30 9.58
CA GLY A 141 52.12 14.25 10.39
C GLY A 141 53.26 14.78 9.56
N ALA A 142 53.68 16.00 9.83
CA ALA A 142 54.92 16.53 9.26
C ALA A 142 56.12 15.71 9.76
N PRO A 143 57.08 15.32 8.90
CA PRO A 143 58.32 14.76 9.36
C PRO A 143 59.19 15.90 9.88
N VAL A 144 59.58 15.80 11.13
CA VAL A 144 60.62 16.66 11.76
C VAL A 144 61.94 16.22 11.15
N ALA A 145 62.54 17.09 10.35
CA ALA A 145 63.96 16.97 9.97
C ALA A 145 64.80 17.40 11.17
N ASN A 146 65.74 16.60 11.54
CA ASN A 146 66.78 16.96 12.49
C ASN A 146 68.17 16.95 11.76
N PRO A 147 69.07 17.89 12.07
CA PRO A 147 70.32 18.14 11.40
C PRO A 147 71.41 17.05 11.65
#